data_29177c8604e7291ab68705437edc3200
#
_entry.id   29177c8604e7291ab68705437edc3200
#
_cell.length_a   1.000
_cell.length_b   1.000
_cell.length_c   1.000
_cell.angle_alpha   90.00
_cell.angle_beta   90.00
_cell.angle_gamma   90.00
#
_symmetry.space_group_name_H-M   'P 1'
#
loop_
_entity.id
_entity.type
_entity.pdbx_description
1 polymer ?
#
loop_
_entity_poly.entity_id
_entity_poly.type
_entity_poly.pdbx_seq_one_letter_code
_entity_poly.pdbx_strand_id
1 'polypeptide(L)'
;MSIVHFGSYTEARAHLKDLLDAAERGRVATVRRDTATTAMVDVNRLRHFLSSLIPARAEVVPEAGGWSVFIPGLPVAADGDTFDEAIAEMVDALREYADDWQDHLLDAPNHRENWGVVQLISLSDDDQLRDWLVGAAR
;
A
#
# COMPACT_ATOMS: atom_id res chain seq x y z
N MET A 1 -10.37 16.52 23.51
CA MET A 1 -10.45 16.82 22.09
C MET A 1 -10.02 15.64 21.29
N SER A 2 -10.81 15.29 20.32
CA SER A 2 -10.50 14.14 19.50
C SER A 2 -9.76 14.50 18.23
N ILE A 3 -9.72 15.75 17.86
CA ILE A 3 -9.13 16.20 16.60
C ILE A 3 -7.92 17.09 16.89
N VAL A 4 -6.80 16.80 16.25
CA VAL A 4 -5.62 17.67 16.28
C VAL A 4 -5.42 18.22 14.88
N HIS A 5 -5.49 19.52 14.75
CA HIS A 5 -5.31 20.20 13.47
C HIS A 5 -4.44 21.43 13.63
N PHE A 6 -3.44 21.56 12.77
CA PHE A 6 -2.61 22.76 12.72
C PHE A 6 -2.75 23.43 11.36
N GLY A 7 -3.02 24.73 11.37
CA GLY A 7 -3.29 25.52 10.18
C GLY A 7 -2.05 25.96 9.42
N SER A 8 -0.85 25.65 9.92
CA SER A 8 0.38 26.01 9.24
C SER A 8 1.48 24.99 9.52
N TYR A 9 2.45 24.94 8.62
CA TYR A 9 3.64 24.11 8.79
C TYR A 9 4.41 24.47 10.06
N THR A 10 4.56 25.75 10.34
CA THR A 10 5.31 26.22 11.52
C THR A 10 4.69 25.73 12.81
N GLU A 11 3.36 25.81 12.93
CA GLU A 11 2.67 25.29 14.10
C GLU A 11 2.81 23.77 14.22
N ALA A 12 2.62 23.07 13.13
CA ALA A 12 2.74 21.59 13.10
C ALA A 12 4.14 21.15 13.52
N ARG A 13 5.16 21.84 13.04
CA ARG A 13 6.54 21.54 13.38
C ARG A 13 6.80 21.69 14.86
N ALA A 14 6.23 22.72 15.48
CA ALA A 14 6.39 22.96 16.91
C ALA A 14 5.62 21.94 17.76
N HIS A 15 4.62 21.29 17.19
CA HIS A 15 3.73 20.36 17.89
C HIS A 15 3.69 18.96 17.26
N LEU A 16 4.81 18.54 16.68
CA LEU A 16 4.87 17.23 16.00
C LEU A 16 4.51 16.09 16.93
N LYS A 17 4.91 16.15 18.19
CA LYS A 17 4.57 15.12 19.17
C LYS A 17 3.07 14.97 19.32
N ASP A 18 2.33 16.05 19.34
CA ASP A 18 0.86 15.99 19.46
C ASP A 18 0.22 15.32 18.26
N LEU A 19 0.76 15.59 17.06
CA LEU A 19 0.28 14.92 15.83
C LEU A 19 0.55 13.43 15.90
N LEU A 20 1.76 13.03 16.28
CA LEU A 20 2.11 11.61 16.39
C LEU A 20 1.26 10.91 17.45
N ASP A 21 1.08 11.50 18.61
CA ASP A 21 0.27 10.94 19.68
C ASP A 21 -1.19 10.73 19.23
N ALA A 22 -1.74 11.71 18.52
CA ALA A 22 -3.10 11.62 18.00
C ALA A 22 -3.22 10.50 16.96
N ALA A 23 -2.29 10.44 16.01
CA ALA A 23 -2.29 9.42 14.96
C ALA A 23 -2.16 8.01 15.55
N GLU A 24 -1.27 7.83 16.52
CA GLU A 24 -1.06 6.53 17.17
C GLU A 24 -2.33 6.03 17.89
N ARG A 25 -3.15 6.96 18.39
CA ARG A 25 -4.40 6.61 19.05
C ARG A 25 -5.57 6.46 18.10
N GLY A 26 -5.36 6.69 16.81
CA GLY A 26 -6.42 6.63 15.82
C GLY A 26 -7.28 7.88 15.76
N ARG A 27 -6.81 8.99 16.31
CA ARG A 27 -7.51 10.27 16.24
C ARG A 27 -7.17 11.00 14.96
N VAL A 28 -7.99 11.96 14.59
CA VAL A 28 -7.73 12.80 13.42
C VAL A 28 -6.52 13.71 13.72
N ALA A 29 -5.53 13.65 12.84
CA ALA A 29 -4.33 14.48 12.95
C ALA A 29 -4.04 15.07 11.57
N THR A 30 -4.22 16.37 11.41
CA THR A 30 -4.09 17.03 10.12
C THR A 30 -3.26 18.29 10.18
N VAL A 31 -2.62 18.62 9.06
CA VAL A 31 -1.83 19.84 8.89
C VAL A 31 -2.22 20.47 7.57
N ARG A 32 -2.50 21.77 7.60
CA ARG A 32 -2.69 22.54 6.39
C ARG A 32 -1.39 23.26 6.04
N ARG A 33 -1.02 23.15 4.77
CA ARG A 33 0.09 23.93 4.23
C ARG A 33 -0.35 24.47 2.87
N ASP A 34 -0.40 25.78 2.76
CA ASP A 34 -0.91 26.45 1.57
C ASP A 34 -2.33 25.99 1.26
N THR A 35 -2.54 25.33 0.14
CA THR A 35 -3.86 24.85 -0.26
C THR A 35 -4.09 23.37 0.05
N ALA A 36 -3.09 22.68 0.56
CA ALA A 36 -3.16 21.24 0.81
C ALA A 36 -3.33 20.93 2.30
N THR A 37 -4.18 19.99 2.60
CA THR A 37 -4.32 19.44 3.95
C THR A 37 -3.84 17.99 3.92
N THR A 38 -2.91 17.68 4.82
CA THR A 38 -2.32 16.35 4.91
C THR A 38 -2.75 15.71 6.22
N ALA A 39 -3.08 14.43 6.19
CA ALA A 39 -3.39 13.68 7.40
C ALA A 39 -2.23 12.79 7.79
N MET A 40 -1.97 12.69 9.08
CA MET A 40 -1.02 11.72 9.62
C MET A 40 -1.81 10.54 10.17
N VAL A 41 -1.47 9.34 9.75
CA VAL A 41 -2.23 8.13 10.10
C VAL A 41 -1.26 7.04 10.53
N ASP A 42 -1.64 6.29 11.54
CA ASP A 42 -0.87 5.11 11.94
C ASP A 42 -0.77 4.12 10.78
N VAL A 43 0.44 3.65 10.51
CA VAL A 43 0.70 2.82 9.33
C VAL A 43 -0.08 1.50 9.35
N ASN A 44 -0.23 0.88 10.51
CA ASN A 44 -0.94 -0.39 10.60
C ASN A 44 -2.43 -0.22 10.32
N ARG A 45 -3.01 0.89 10.76
CA ARG A 45 -4.41 1.18 10.46
C ARG A 45 -4.62 1.44 8.98
N LEU A 46 -3.73 2.25 8.39
CA LEU A 46 -3.83 2.56 6.96
C LEU A 46 -3.67 1.29 6.12
N ARG A 47 -2.66 0.48 6.42
CA ARG A 47 -2.43 -0.78 5.70
C ARG A 47 -3.64 -1.72 5.81
N HIS A 48 -4.16 -1.87 7.01
CA HIS A 48 -5.34 -2.73 7.22
C HIS A 48 -6.55 -2.23 6.43
N PHE A 49 -6.79 -0.93 6.47
CA PHE A 49 -7.89 -0.32 5.73
C PHE A 49 -7.74 -0.56 4.23
N LEU A 50 -6.54 -0.32 3.69
CA LEU A 50 -6.26 -0.53 2.27
C LEU A 50 -6.43 -1.99 1.86
N SER A 51 -5.93 -2.92 2.69
CA SER A 51 -6.07 -4.35 2.38
C SER A 51 -7.52 -4.80 2.38
N SER A 52 -8.36 -4.19 3.19
CA SER A 52 -9.79 -4.49 3.24
C SER A 52 -10.55 -3.95 2.04
N LEU A 53 -10.12 -2.78 1.53
CA LEU A 53 -10.76 -2.17 0.37
C LEU A 53 -10.25 -2.70 -0.96
N ILE A 54 -9.01 -3.16 -1.00
CA ILE A 54 -8.34 -3.55 -2.24
C ILE A 54 -7.92 -5.02 -2.13
N PRO A 55 -8.82 -5.96 -2.38
CA PRO A 55 -8.42 -7.37 -2.44
C PRO A 55 -7.51 -7.58 -3.65
N ALA A 56 -6.56 -8.50 -3.53
CA ALA A 56 -5.61 -8.75 -4.59
C ALA A 56 -6.25 -9.27 -5.86
N ARG A 57 -7.21 -10.18 -5.71
CA ARG A 57 -7.84 -10.87 -6.83
C ARG A 57 -6.81 -11.48 -7.76
N ALA A 58 -5.74 -11.98 -7.18
CA ALA A 58 -4.70 -12.63 -7.93
C ALA A 58 -5.22 -13.96 -8.52
N GLU A 59 -4.83 -14.22 -9.75
CA GLU A 59 -5.13 -15.48 -10.39
C GLU A 59 -3.87 -16.32 -10.42
N VAL A 60 -3.96 -17.53 -9.89
CA VAL A 60 -2.86 -18.46 -9.80
C VAL A 60 -3.25 -19.70 -10.57
N VAL A 61 -2.55 -19.98 -11.66
CA VAL A 61 -2.89 -21.07 -12.54
C VAL A 61 -1.72 -22.03 -12.73
N PRO A 62 -1.99 -23.35 -12.78
CA PRO A 62 -0.94 -24.30 -13.13
C PRO A 62 -0.62 -24.15 -14.62
N GLU A 63 0.66 -24.21 -14.96
CA GLU A 63 1.08 -24.00 -16.34
C GLU A 63 2.42 -24.68 -16.60
N ALA A 64 2.45 -25.55 -17.62
CA ALA A 64 3.68 -26.18 -18.10
C ALA A 64 4.58 -26.76 -17.00
N GLY A 65 4.00 -27.42 -16.02
CA GLY A 65 4.76 -28.06 -14.95
C GLY A 65 5.11 -27.10 -13.79
N GLY A 66 4.60 -25.90 -13.81
CA GLY A 66 4.79 -24.92 -12.74
C GLY A 66 3.52 -24.13 -12.50
N TRP A 67 3.69 -22.91 -12.04
CA TRP A 67 2.59 -22.02 -11.69
C TRP A 67 2.83 -20.61 -12.21
N SER A 68 1.77 -19.97 -12.65
CA SER A 68 1.78 -18.54 -13.03
C SER A 68 0.85 -17.76 -12.13
N VAL A 69 1.26 -16.56 -11.76
CA VAL A 69 0.46 -15.64 -10.94
C VAL A 69 0.34 -14.32 -11.66
N PHE A 70 -0.85 -13.75 -11.69
CA PHE A 70 -1.05 -12.40 -12.21
C PHE A 70 -2.24 -11.74 -11.53
N ILE A 71 -2.28 -10.40 -11.60
CA ILE A 71 -3.39 -9.62 -11.07
C ILE A 71 -4.00 -8.85 -12.23
N PRO A 72 -5.24 -9.16 -12.62
CA PRO A 72 -5.91 -8.40 -13.67
C PRO A 72 -5.94 -6.91 -13.34
N GLY A 73 -5.54 -6.08 -14.28
CA GLY A 73 -5.52 -4.64 -14.08
C GLY A 73 -4.20 -4.06 -13.61
N LEU A 74 -3.25 -4.90 -13.22
CA LEU A 74 -1.89 -4.47 -12.88
C LEU A 74 -0.89 -5.13 -13.82
N PRO A 75 0.16 -4.41 -14.23
CA PRO A 75 1.16 -4.95 -15.13
C PRO A 75 2.21 -5.77 -14.39
N VAL A 76 1.76 -6.73 -13.59
CA VAL A 76 2.64 -7.59 -12.79
C VAL A 76 2.26 -9.04 -12.99
N ALA A 77 3.26 -9.89 -13.16
CA ALA A 77 3.07 -11.33 -13.30
C ALA A 77 4.35 -12.03 -12.84
N ALA A 78 4.22 -13.28 -12.45
CA ALA A 78 5.36 -14.08 -12.01
C ALA A 78 5.08 -15.57 -12.24
N ASP A 79 6.16 -16.34 -12.34
CA ASP A 79 6.10 -17.78 -12.50
C ASP A 79 6.99 -18.46 -11.47
N GLY A 80 6.72 -19.71 -11.19
CA GLY A 80 7.56 -20.54 -10.33
C GLY A 80 7.32 -21.99 -10.56
N ASP A 81 8.27 -22.82 -10.17
CA ASP A 81 8.12 -24.28 -10.30
C ASP A 81 7.09 -24.81 -9.29
N THR A 82 6.98 -24.16 -8.15
CA THR A 82 6.00 -24.47 -7.12
C THR A 82 5.08 -23.29 -6.90
N PHE A 83 3.95 -23.52 -6.26
CA PHE A 83 3.03 -22.45 -5.87
C PHE A 83 3.75 -21.41 -5.00
N ASP A 84 4.49 -21.88 -4.01
CA ASP A 84 5.19 -20.96 -3.08
C ASP A 84 6.24 -20.12 -3.80
N GLU A 85 6.98 -20.70 -4.74
CA GLU A 85 7.96 -19.95 -5.52
C GLU A 85 7.27 -18.89 -6.39
N ALA A 86 6.17 -19.24 -7.04
CA ALA A 86 5.44 -18.28 -7.86
C ALA A 86 4.93 -17.10 -7.03
N ILE A 87 4.42 -17.36 -5.82
CA ILE A 87 3.96 -16.31 -4.92
C ILE A 87 5.14 -15.43 -4.46
N ALA A 88 6.28 -16.03 -4.12
CA ALA A 88 7.47 -15.27 -3.71
C ALA A 88 7.97 -14.37 -4.85
N GLU A 89 8.00 -14.90 -6.07
CA GLU A 89 8.38 -14.10 -7.25
C GLU A 89 7.38 -12.98 -7.50
N MET A 90 6.10 -13.21 -7.24
CA MET A 90 5.08 -12.18 -7.38
C MET A 90 5.25 -11.06 -6.35
N VAL A 91 5.64 -11.39 -5.13
CA VAL A 91 5.97 -10.36 -4.12
C VAL A 91 7.09 -9.46 -4.65
N ASP A 92 8.14 -10.05 -5.21
CA ASP A 92 9.25 -9.28 -5.78
C ASP A 92 8.78 -8.40 -6.95
N ALA A 93 7.92 -8.93 -7.82
CA ALA A 93 7.36 -8.17 -8.94
C ALA A 93 6.53 -6.98 -8.46
N LEU A 94 5.75 -7.17 -7.40
CA LEU A 94 4.97 -6.09 -6.80
C LEU A 94 5.88 -5.01 -6.21
N ARG A 95 6.98 -5.40 -5.55
CA ARG A 95 7.96 -4.44 -5.02
C ARG A 95 8.56 -3.60 -6.14
N GLU A 96 8.95 -4.24 -7.23
CA GLU A 96 9.49 -3.54 -8.38
C GLU A 96 8.48 -2.57 -8.99
N TYR A 97 7.25 -2.99 -9.12
CA TYR A 97 6.19 -2.11 -9.64
C TYR A 97 5.98 -0.90 -8.72
N ALA A 98 5.92 -1.11 -7.41
CA ALA A 98 5.72 -0.02 -6.45
C ALA A 98 6.88 0.99 -6.50
N ASP A 99 8.11 0.51 -6.61
CA ASP A 99 9.27 1.39 -6.72
C ASP A 99 9.24 2.18 -8.02
N ASP A 100 8.94 1.52 -9.13
CA ASP A 100 8.85 2.16 -10.44
C ASP A 100 7.72 3.18 -10.47
N TRP A 101 6.57 2.84 -9.85
CA TRP A 101 5.44 3.75 -9.78
C TRP A 101 5.82 5.05 -9.05
N GLN A 102 6.52 4.94 -7.94
CA GLN A 102 6.92 6.12 -7.17
C GLN A 102 7.96 6.96 -7.91
N ASP A 103 8.81 6.32 -8.70
CA ASP A 103 9.86 7.04 -9.44
C ASP A 103 9.37 7.62 -10.76
N HIS A 104 8.51 6.93 -11.48
CA HIS A 104 8.20 7.28 -12.87
C HIS A 104 6.72 7.37 -13.23
N LEU A 105 5.83 6.76 -12.47
CA LEU A 105 4.44 6.59 -12.88
C LEU A 105 3.42 7.41 -12.08
N LEU A 106 3.89 8.20 -11.12
CA LEU A 106 3.01 9.01 -10.28
C LEU A 106 1.98 9.81 -11.07
N ASP A 107 2.42 10.45 -12.13
CA ASP A 107 1.57 11.31 -12.92
C ASP A 107 1.11 10.68 -14.23
N ALA A 108 1.44 9.42 -14.47
CA ALA A 108 1.02 8.74 -15.68
C ALA A 108 -0.49 8.48 -15.62
N PRO A 109 -1.27 8.93 -16.63
CA PRO A 109 -2.74 8.85 -16.54
C PRO A 109 -3.31 7.47 -16.30
N ASN A 110 -2.70 6.44 -16.87
CA ASN A 110 -3.19 5.07 -16.74
C ASN A 110 -2.68 4.35 -15.48
N HIS A 111 -1.82 4.99 -14.69
CA HIS A 111 -1.29 4.41 -13.44
C HIS A 111 -1.63 5.22 -12.20
N ARG A 112 -2.09 6.45 -12.39
CA ARG A 112 -2.37 7.37 -11.30
C ARG A 112 -3.33 6.81 -10.26
N GLU A 113 -4.31 6.04 -10.70
CA GLU A 113 -5.31 5.47 -9.81
C GLU A 113 -4.78 4.30 -8.98
N ASN A 114 -3.58 3.85 -9.23
CA ASN A 114 -2.98 2.74 -8.49
C ASN A 114 -2.31 3.18 -7.19
N TRP A 115 -2.53 4.44 -6.79
CA TRP A 115 -1.98 4.96 -5.53
C TRP A 115 -2.26 4.05 -4.33
N GLY A 116 -3.51 3.60 -4.19
CA GLY A 116 -3.91 2.77 -3.06
C GLY A 116 -3.16 1.44 -2.99
N VAL A 117 -3.06 0.74 -4.12
CA VAL A 117 -2.37 -0.54 -4.15
C VAL A 117 -0.86 -0.36 -3.95
N VAL A 118 -0.29 0.72 -4.47
CA VAL A 118 1.13 1.01 -4.26
C VAL A 118 1.43 1.30 -2.79
N GLN A 119 0.55 2.05 -2.11
CA GLN A 119 0.69 2.28 -0.69
C GLN A 119 0.59 0.98 0.09
N LEU A 120 -0.37 0.13 -0.25
CA LEU A 120 -0.53 -1.17 0.39
C LEU A 120 0.74 -2.02 0.25
N ILE A 121 1.27 -2.10 -0.96
CA ILE A 121 2.51 -2.85 -1.22
C ILE A 121 3.66 -2.30 -0.38
N SER A 122 3.84 -0.98 -0.41
CA SER A 122 4.98 -0.33 0.24
C SER A 122 4.91 -0.37 1.77
N LEU A 123 3.70 -0.39 2.32
CA LEU A 123 3.49 -0.42 3.77
C LEU A 123 3.41 -1.84 4.34
N SER A 124 3.45 -2.86 3.50
CA SER A 124 3.33 -4.26 3.91
C SER A 124 4.70 -4.94 3.93
N ASP A 125 4.89 -5.88 4.85
CA ASP A 125 6.05 -6.76 4.78
C ASP A 125 5.74 -7.93 3.83
N ASP A 126 6.72 -8.79 3.59
CA ASP A 126 6.58 -9.87 2.62
C ASP A 126 5.51 -10.89 3.04
N ASP A 127 5.42 -11.20 4.33
CA ASP A 127 4.40 -12.12 4.83
C ASP A 127 3.00 -11.54 4.63
N GLN A 128 2.83 -10.24 4.88
CA GLN A 128 1.56 -9.56 4.67
C GLN A 128 1.18 -9.53 3.20
N LEU A 129 2.13 -9.30 2.31
CA LEU A 129 1.87 -9.35 0.86
C LEU A 129 1.51 -10.74 0.40
N ARG A 130 2.20 -11.75 0.92
CA ARG A 130 1.88 -13.14 0.62
C ARG A 130 0.43 -13.44 1.03
N ASP A 131 0.04 -13.09 2.25
CA ASP A 131 -1.32 -13.31 2.74
C ASP A 131 -2.36 -12.58 1.88
N TRP A 132 -2.05 -11.38 1.48
CA TRP A 132 -2.92 -10.58 0.61
C TRP A 132 -3.10 -11.24 -0.76
N LEU A 133 -2.01 -11.75 -1.34
CA LEU A 133 -2.05 -12.43 -2.65
C LEU A 133 -2.85 -13.72 -2.59
N VAL A 134 -2.68 -14.51 -1.54
CA VAL A 134 -3.35 -15.78 -1.43
C VAL A 134 -4.81 -15.61 -1.07
N GLY A 135 -5.18 -14.38 -0.73
CA GLY A 135 -6.54 -14.05 -0.41
C GLY A 135 -6.95 -14.72 0.86
N ALA A 136 -6.12 -14.86 1.57
CA ALA A 136 -6.26 -15.24 2.87
C ALA A 136 -7.57 -15.59 3.21
N ALA A 137 -8.15 -15.84 2.56
CA ALA A 137 -9.25 -15.94 2.77
C ALA A 137 -9.67 -16.77 3.45
N ARG A 138 -9.61 -16.80 3.49
CA ARG A 138 -9.75 -17.47 4.13
C ARG A 138 -10.99 -17.45 4.59
#